data_595bc2c940c937289e9e6d352e7e5750
#
_entry.id   595bc2c940c937289e9e6d352e7e5750
#
_cell.length_a   1.000
_cell.length_b   1.000
_cell.length_c   1.000
_cell.angle_alpha   90.00
_cell.angle_beta   90.00
_cell.angle_gamma   90.00
#
_symmetry.space_group_name_H-M   'P 1'
#
loop_
_entity.id
_entity.type
_entity.pdbx_description
1 polymer ?
#
loop_
_entity_poly.entity_id
_entity_poly.type
_entity_poly.pdbx_seq_one_letter_code
_entity_poly.pdbx_strand_id
1 'polypeptide(L)'
;MCQVSVNIPNEVLYDTHMSPSDAAAFARQMVALGYYTQNNVSIGYCAKIAGMSEEDFMLFLGRHGVGIFDRMTEEELLRDIANA
;
A
#
# COMPACT_ATOMS: atom_id res chain seq x y z
N MET A 1 0.00 -20.88 -7.01
CA MET A 1 -0.17 -19.43 -7.04
C MET A 1 1.14 -18.72 -7.27
N CYS A 2 1.13 -17.76 -8.16
CA CYS A 2 2.34 -17.01 -8.47
C CYS A 2 2.55 -15.89 -7.46
N GLN A 3 3.75 -15.81 -6.94
CA GLN A 3 4.16 -14.72 -6.06
C GLN A 3 5.33 -14.00 -6.70
N VAL A 4 5.39 -12.71 -6.48
CA VAL A 4 6.48 -11.89 -6.99
C VAL A 4 7.45 -11.60 -5.85
N SER A 5 8.72 -11.86 -6.09
CA SER A 5 9.77 -11.54 -5.13
C SER A 5 10.55 -10.34 -5.62
N VAL A 6 10.86 -9.42 -4.72
CA VAL A 6 11.64 -8.23 -5.03
C VAL A 6 12.90 -8.22 -4.17
N ASN A 7 14.04 -8.03 -4.81
CA ASN A 7 15.32 -7.97 -4.11
C ASN A 7 15.70 -6.53 -3.84
N ILE A 8 16.04 -6.23 -2.59
CA ILE A 8 16.50 -4.92 -2.17
C ILE A 8 17.99 -5.03 -1.85
N PRO A 9 18.85 -4.22 -2.48
CA PRO A 9 20.30 -4.29 -2.21
C PRO A 9 20.61 -4.02 -0.73
N ASN A 10 21.59 -4.73 -0.21
CA ASN A 10 22.02 -4.59 1.19
C ASN A 10 22.46 -3.17 1.52
N GLU A 11 23.04 -2.47 0.56
CA GLU A 11 23.50 -1.08 0.74
C GLU A 11 22.35 -0.16 1.14
N VAL A 12 21.15 -0.42 0.60
CA VAL A 12 19.96 0.36 0.94
C VAL A 12 19.54 0.11 2.39
N LEU A 13 19.66 -1.11 2.86
CA LEU A 13 19.36 -1.45 4.26
C LEU A 13 20.33 -0.75 5.21
N TYR A 14 21.61 -0.72 4.87
CA TYR A 14 22.62 -0.03 5.69
C TYR A 14 22.37 1.47 5.72
N ASP A 15 22.10 2.08 4.56
CA ASP A 15 21.87 3.52 4.45
C ASP A 15 20.62 3.97 5.19
N THR A 16 19.61 3.14 5.24
CA THR A 16 18.33 3.48 5.89
C THR A 16 18.26 2.98 7.32
N HIS A 17 19.26 2.24 7.79
CA HIS A 17 19.28 1.61 9.12
C HIS A 17 18.10 0.68 9.35
N MET A 18 17.67 -0.01 8.31
CA MET A 18 16.56 -0.96 8.37
C MET A 18 17.05 -2.38 8.51
N SER A 19 16.39 -3.17 9.35
CA SER A 19 16.60 -4.61 9.37
C SER A 19 15.94 -5.23 8.11
N PRO A 20 16.31 -6.45 7.71
CA PRO A 20 15.63 -7.12 6.59
C PRO A 20 14.12 -7.20 6.77
N SER A 21 13.67 -7.43 8.00
CA SER A 21 12.25 -7.49 8.36
C SER A 21 11.55 -6.14 8.14
N ASP A 22 12.19 -5.05 8.61
CA ASP A 22 11.66 -3.70 8.44
C ASP A 22 11.63 -3.30 6.97
N ALA A 23 12.67 -3.64 6.23
CA ALA A 23 12.76 -3.35 4.80
C ALA A 23 11.66 -4.08 4.03
N ALA A 24 11.38 -5.33 4.38
CA ALA A 24 10.32 -6.11 3.73
C ALA A 24 8.95 -5.48 3.99
N ALA A 25 8.68 -5.07 5.23
CA ALA A 25 7.42 -4.40 5.57
C ALA A 25 7.28 -3.07 4.83
N PHE A 26 8.35 -2.28 4.81
CA PHE A 26 8.35 -1.00 4.10
C PHE A 26 8.10 -1.19 2.60
N ALA A 27 8.76 -2.16 1.99
CA ALA A 27 8.59 -2.46 0.57
C ALA A 27 7.15 -2.85 0.25
N ARG A 28 6.53 -3.69 1.08
CA ARG A 28 5.13 -4.10 0.88
C ARG A 28 4.20 -2.91 0.96
N GLN A 29 4.41 -2.01 1.90
CA GLN A 29 3.61 -0.81 2.07
C GLN A 29 3.76 0.13 0.86
N MET A 30 4.97 0.32 0.38
CA MET A 30 5.23 1.18 -0.77
C MET A 30 4.67 0.59 -2.06
N VAL A 31 4.76 -0.72 -2.24
CA VAL A 31 4.16 -1.41 -3.38
C VAL A 31 2.64 -1.23 -3.36
N ALA A 32 2.03 -1.42 -2.20
CA ALA A 32 0.59 -1.22 -2.04
C ALA A 32 0.19 0.22 -2.36
N LEU A 33 0.95 1.18 -1.87
CA LEU A 33 0.71 2.60 -2.15
C LEU A 33 0.76 2.88 -3.66
N GLY A 34 1.76 2.34 -4.34
CA GLY A 34 1.90 2.49 -5.78
C GLY A 34 0.74 1.91 -6.56
N TYR A 35 0.32 0.71 -6.20
CA TYR A 35 -0.83 0.09 -6.86
C TYR A 35 -2.12 0.85 -6.60
N TYR A 36 -2.29 1.40 -5.41
CA TYR A 36 -3.46 2.19 -5.10
C TYR A 36 -3.49 3.50 -5.90
N THR A 37 -2.38 4.22 -5.92
CA THR A 37 -2.32 5.56 -6.53
C THR A 37 -2.19 5.54 -8.04
N GLN A 38 -1.51 4.55 -8.60
CA GLN A 38 -1.18 4.53 -10.04
C GLN A 38 -2.01 3.55 -10.85
N ASN A 39 -2.42 2.45 -10.25
CA ASN A 39 -3.10 1.37 -10.97
C ASN A 39 -4.55 1.15 -10.54
N ASN A 40 -5.06 1.99 -9.67
CA ASN A 40 -6.46 1.92 -9.22
C ASN A 40 -6.87 0.58 -8.59
N VAL A 41 -5.93 -0.10 -7.96
CA VAL A 41 -6.24 -1.32 -7.24
C VAL A 41 -7.06 -0.97 -6.00
N SER A 42 -8.05 -1.77 -5.67
CA SER A 42 -8.95 -1.48 -4.55
C SER A 42 -8.20 -1.43 -3.21
N ILE A 43 -8.77 -0.69 -2.27
CA ILE A 43 -8.18 -0.53 -0.94
C ILE A 43 -8.04 -1.87 -0.21
N GLY A 44 -9.00 -2.77 -0.40
CA GLY A 44 -8.95 -4.10 0.20
C GLY A 44 -7.77 -4.92 -0.26
N TYR A 45 -7.51 -4.93 -1.56
CA TYR A 45 -6.36 -5.64 -2.11
C TYR A 45 -5.04 -4.98 -1.73
N CYS A 46 -5.00 -3.65 -1.74
CA CYS A 46 -3.80 -2.92 -1.34
C CYS A 46 -3.46 -3.18 0.12
N ALA A 47 -4.47 -3.23 0.99
CA ALA A 47 -4.27 -3.57 2.39
C ALA A 47 -3.68 -4.97 2.53
N LYS A 48 -4.14 -5.93 1.74
CA LYS A 48 -3.57 -7.28 1.72
C LYS A 48 -2.12 -7.29 1.28
N ILE A 49 -1.78 -6.52 0.26
CA ILE A 49 -0.40 -6.38 -0.20
C ILE A 49 0.47 -5.83 0.93
N ALA A 50 -0.01 -4.81 1.63
CA ALA A 50 0.71 -4.18 2.71
C ALA A 50 0.76 -5.03 3.99
N GLY A 51 -0.10 -6.03 4.10
CA GLY A 51 -0.17 -6.88 5.29
C GLY A 51 -0.85 -6.19 6.46
N MET A 52 -1.82 -5.32 6.20
CA MET A 52 -2.54 -4.59 7.23
C MET A 52 -4.05 -4.61 6.97
N SER A 53 -4.83 -4.19 7.95
CA SER A 53 -6.27 -4.05 7.79
C SER A 53 -6.58 -2.87 6.87
N GLU A 54 -7.79 -2.83 6.34
CA GLU A 54 -8.22 -1.70 5.50
C GLU A 54 -8.16 -0.38 6.26
N GLU A 55 -8.55 -0.40 7.53
CA GLU A 55 -8.51 0.79 8.38
C GLU A 55 -7.07 1.29 8.57
N ASP A 56 -6.15 0.39 8.85
CA ASP A 56 -4.75 0.73 9.02
C ASP A 56 -4.16 1.25 7.71
N PHE A 57 -4.54 0.66 6.59
CA PHE A 57 -4.08 1.12 5.29
C PHE A 57 -4.61 2.52 4.97
N MET A 58 -5.85 2.83 5.34
CA MET A 58 -6.41 4.17 5.18
C MET A 58 -5.61 5.21 5.98
N LEU A 59 -5.24 4.87 7.21
CA LEU A 59 -4.41 5.72 8.04
C LEU A 59 -3.01 5.90 7.43
N PHE A 60 -2.48 4.83 6.88
CA PHE A 60 -1.20 4.86 6.17
C PHE A 60 -1.25 5.81 4.97
N LEU A 61 -2.30 5.74 4.17
CA LEU A 61 -2.50 6.64 3.03
C LEU A 61 -2.56 8.09 3.49
N GLY A 62 -3.30 8.36 4.55
CA GLY A 62 -3.40 9.71 5.12
C GLY A 62 -2.04 10.25 5.55
N ARG A 63 -1.21 9.42 6.18
CA ARG A 63 0.13 9.82 6.61
C ARG A 63 1.04 10.14 5.44
N HIS A 64 0.78 9.56 4.28
CA HIS A 64 1.57 9.80 3.07
C HIS A 64 0.94 10.86 2.17
N GLY A 65 -0.04 11.60 2.69
CA GLY A 65 -0.66 12.70 1.96
C GLY A 65 -1.59 12.26 0.84
N VAL A 66 -2.04 11.01 0.87
CA VAL A 66 -2.96 10.48 -0.16
C VAL A 66 -4.36 10.46 0.41
N GLY A 67 -5.24 11.29 -0.12
CA GLY A 67 -6.63 11.29 0.26
C GLY A 67 -7.40 10.25 -0.54
N ILE A 68 -8.33 9.58 0.11
CA ILE A 68 -9.19 8.60 -0.57
C ILE A 68 -9.99 9.28 -1.67
N PHE A 69 -10.38 10.53 -1.42
CA PHE A 69 -11.21 11.30 -2.34
C PHE A 69 -10.43 11.91 -3.51
N ASP A 70 -9.10 11.95 -3.43
CA ASP A 70 -8.26 12.57 -4.46
C ASP A 70 -8.28 11.80 -5.78
N ARG A 71 -8.60 10.52 -5.71
CA ARG A 71 -8.55 9.60 -6.85
C ARG A 71 -9.92 9.20 -7.33
N MET A 72 -10.93 9.28 -6.47
CA MET A 72 -12.26 8.76 -6.70
C MET A 72 -13.28 9.86 -6.86
N THR A 73 -14.26 9.65 -7.75
CA THR A 73 -15.49 10.44 -7.75
C THR A 73 -16.34 9.99 -6.57
N GLU A 74 -17.30 10.80 -6.18
CA GLU A 74 -18.24 10.45 -5.12
C GLU A 74 -18.97 9.14 -5.41
N GLU A 75 -19.34 8.94 -6.65
CA GLU A 75 -20.01 7.70 -7.09
C GLU A 75 -19.12 6.48 -6.92
N GLU A 76 -17.86 6.58 -7.30
CA GLU A 76 -16.88 5.50 -7.15
C GLU A 76 -16.64 5.16 -5.69
N LEU A 77 -16.56 6.18 -4.84
CA LEU A 77 -16.39 5.99 -3.41
C LEU A 77 -17.56 5.24 -2.80
N LEU A 78 -18.79 5.62 -3.15
CA LEU A 78 -19.99 4.96 -2.67
C LEU A 78 -20.04 3.50 -3.11
N ARG A 79 -19.61 3.22 -4.33
CA ARG A 79 -19.55 1.86 -4.85
C ARG A 79 -18.56 1.00 -4.07
N ASP A 80 -17.38 1.55 -3.78
CA ASP A 80 -16.36 0.85 -2.98
C ASP A 80 -16.86 0.54 -1.58
N ILE A 81 -17.54 1.47 -0.95
CA ILE A 81 -18.13 1.27 0.38
C ILE A 81 -19.17 0.15 0.33
N ALA A 82 -20.00 0.13 -0.69
CA ALA A 82 -21.03 -0.89 -0.84
C ALA A 82 -20.46 -2.30 -1.08
N ASN A 83 -19.28 -2.39 -1.69
CA ASN A 83 -18.62 -3.65 -2.03
C ASN A 83 -17.53 -4.07 -1.04
N ALA A 84 -17.27 -3.27 -0.05
CA ALA A 84 -16.22 -3.54 0.92
C ALA A 84 -16.57 -4.69 1.87
#